data_148c0948e0c19f39b1bec8267b0ae0b6
#
_entry.id   148c0948e0c19f39b1bec8267b0ae0b6
#
_cell.length_a   1.000
_cell.length_b   1.000
_cell.length_c   1.000
_cell.angle_alpha   90.00
_cell.angle_beta   90.00
_cell.angle_gamma   90.00
#
_symmetry.space_group_name_H-M   'P 1'
#
loop_
_entity.id
_entity.type
_entity.pdbx_description
1 polymer ?
#
loop_
_entity_poly.entity_id
_entity_poly.type
_entity_poly.pdbx_seq_one_letter_code
_entity_poly.pdbx_strand_id
1 'polypeptide(L)'
;MVYSTPMSLDWLLGIWRLMRADTSLDFAPGVRMEFLADGALRYHVDVGGHDQVVDLVYRVDGDVLHTDNPAAPHSMSVRLEHGAGDVLLLDFGGAQAMLVREVARPERYIQ
;
A
#
# COMPACT_ATOMS: atom_id res chain seq x y z
N MET A 1 -18.10 5.54 -23.03
CA MET A 1 -17.69 5.32 -22.66
C MET A 1 -17.02 4.95 -22.28
N VAL A 2 -16.65 4.81 -22.02
CA VAL A 2 -15.99 4.49 -21.57
C VAL A 2 -15.49 4.25 -21.01
N TYR A 3 -15.22 3.96 -20.61
CA TYR A 3 -14.74 3.69 -20.01
C TYR A 3 -14.03 3.47 -19.58
N SER A 4 -13.83 3.60 -19.22
CA SER A 4 -13.14 3.50 -18.77
C SER A 4 -12.63 2.92 -17.96
N THR A 5 -12.32 2.43 -17.47
CA THR A 5 -11.79 1.83 -16.73
C THR A 5 -10.68 1.47 -16.83
N PRO A 6 -10.25 1.80 -17.29
CA PRO A 6 -9.10 1.41 -17.52
C PRO A 6 -8.19 1.31 -16.56
N MET A 7 -8.23 1.96 -15.76
CA MET A 7 -7.32 1.82 -14.87
C MET A 7 -7.60 0.70 -14.09
N SER A 8 -7.23 -0.40 -14.42
CA SER A 8 -7.20 -1.52 -13.58
C SER A 8 -6.27 -1.26 -12.43
N LEU A 9 -6.72 -1.46 -11.22
CA LEU A 9 -5.87 -1.38 -10.06
C LEU A 9 -5.36 -2.74 -9.63
N ASP A 10 -5.48 -3.71 -10.51
CA ASP A 10 -5.04 -5.06 -10.18
C ASP A 10 -3.56 -5.09 -9.82
N TRP A 11 -2.77 -4.20 -10.42
CA TRP A 11 -1.35 -4.15 -10.11
C TRP A 11 -1.11 -3.75 -8.65
N LEU A 12 -2.03 -2.99 -8.05
CA LEU A 12 -1.85 -2.51 -6.69
C LEU A 12 -2.27 -3.55 -5.66
N LEU A 13 -3.15 -4.47 -6.03
CA LEU A 13 -3.67 -5.44 -5.07
C LEU A 13 -2.59 -6.39 -4.60
N GLY A 14 -2.65 -6.75 -3.34
CA GLY A 14 -1.69 -7.67 -2.75
C GLY A 14 -0.90 -7.01 -1.64
N ILE A 15 0.20 -7.62 -1.27
CA ILE A 15 1.01 -7.19 -0.15
C ILE A 15 2.29 -6.55 -0.65
N TRP A 16 2.58 -5.37 -0.13
CA TRP A 16 3.77 -4.61 -0.47
C TRP A 16 4.58 -4.39 0.78
N ARG A 17 5.86 -4.73 0.72
CA ARG A 17 6.76 -4.61 1.86
C ARG A 17 7.63 -3.38 1.70
N LEU A 18 7.75 -2.59 2.75
CA LEU A 18 8.57 -1.39 2.72
C LEU A 18 10.04 -1.77 2.60
N MET A 19 10.70 -1.25 1.58
CA MET A 19 12.13 -1.46 1.39
C MET A 19 12.94 -0.28 1.84
N ARG A 20 12.45 0.93 1.59
CA ARG A 20 13.22 2.12 1.85
C ARG A 20 12.27 3.31 1.96
N ALA A 21 12.59 4.23 2.83
CA ALA A 21 11.82 5.46 2.98
C ALA A 21 12.75 6.57 3.41
N ASP A 22 12.41 7.80 3.02
CA ASP A 22 13.14 8.96 3.51
C ASP A 22 13.03 9.00 5.02
N THR A 23 14.10 9.45 5.67
CA THR A 23 14.14 9.48 7.12
C THR A 23 13.15 10.46 7.71
N SER A 24 12.66 11.42 6.92
CA SER A 24 11.61 12.32 7.37
C SER A 24 10.28 11.62 7.51
N LEU A 25 10.13 10.44 6.91
CA LEU A 25 8.91 9.65 7.05
C LEU A 25 9.12 8.69 8.23
N ASP A 26 8.13 8.67 9.10
CA ASP A 26 8.28 7.92 10.33
C ASP A 26 7.69 6.53 10.19
N PHE A 27 8.23 5.75 9.29
CA PHE A 27 7.79 4.38 9.11
C PHE A 27 8.52 3.45 10.06
N ALA A 28 7.78 2.57 10.67
CA ALA A 28 8.39 1.54 11.51
C ALA A 28 9.03 0.48 10.62
N PRO A 29 10.05 -0.21 11.10
CA PRO A 29 10.66 -1.30 10.34
C PRO A 29 9.65 -2.41 10.09
N GLY A 30 9.75 -3.03 8.93
CA GLY A 30 8.91 -4.17 8.64
C GLY A 30 7.49 -3.85 8.25
N VAL A 31 7.22 -2.59 7.90
CA VAL A 31 5.88 -2.21 7.49
C VAL A 31 5.50 -2.93 6.22
N ARG A 32 4.29 -3.44 6.17
CA ARG A 32 3.70 -4.00 4.97
C ARG A 32 2.32 -3.42 4.78
N MET A 33 1.94 -3.22 3.54
CA MET A 33 0.63 -2.71 3.18
C MET A 33 -0.08 -3.72 2.32
N GLU A 34 -1.25 -4.12 2.71
CA GLU A 34 -2.05 -5.06 1.94
C GLU A 34 -3.26 -4.35 1.36
N PHE A 35 -3.32 -4.27 0.05
CA PHE A 35 -4.44 -3.63 -0.66
C PHE A 35 -5.40 -4.70 -1.12
N LEU A 36 -6.64 -4.60 -0.65
CA LEU A 36 -7.67 -5.57 -0.98
C LEU A 36 -8.64 -4.98 -1.99
N ALA A 37 -9.26 -5.83 -2.77
CA ALA A 37 -10.10 -5.39 -3.88
C ALA A 37 -11.35 -4.66 -3.44
N ASP A 38 -11.77 -4.86 -2.20
CA ASP A 38 -12.98 -4.24 -1.69
C ASP A 38 -12.75 -2.84 -1.11
N GLY A 39 -11.55 -2.30 -1.26
CA GLY A 39 -11.23 -0.99 -0.74
C GLY A 39 -10.65 -0.99 0.65
N ALA A 40 -10.36 -2.15 1.20
CA ALA A 40 -9.72 -2.24 2.49
C ALA A 40 -8.21 -2.22 2.31
N LEU A 41 -7.52 -1.54 3.22
CA LEU A 41 -6.07 -1.52 3.27
C LEU A 41 -5.66 -1.94 4.67
N ARG A 42 -4.87 -2.99 4.75
CA ARG A 42 -4.35 -3.44 6.04
C ARG A 42 -2.90 -3.03 6.15
N TYR A 43 -2.63 -2.25 7.17
CA TYR A 43 -1.30 -1.73 7.42
C TYR A 43 -0.70 -2.56 8.55
N HIS A 44 0.31 -3.34 8.21
CA HIS A 44 0.94 -4.27 9.16
C HIS A 44 2.22 -3.65 9.71
N VAL A 45 2.32 -3.63 11.02
CA VAL A 45 3.49 -3.11 11.71
C VAL A 45 3.96 -4.15 12.71
N ASP A 46 5.25 -4.39 12.73
CA ASP A 46 5.82 -5.31 13.70
C ASP A 46 6.22 -4.52 14.94
N VAL A 47 5.55 -4.77 16.05
CA VAL A 47 5.82 -4.07 17.28
C VAL A 47 6.21 -5.10 18.33
N GLY A 48 7.48 -5.13 18.70
CA GLY A 48 7.96 -6.03 19.72
C GLY A 48 7.75 -7.50 19.39
N GLY A 49 7.87 -7.86 18.14
CA GLY A 49 7.66 -9.24 17.72
C GLY A 49 6.21 -9.60 17.46
N HIS A 50 5.31 -8.64 17.60
CA HIS A 50 3.90 -8.86 17.34
C HIS A 50 3.48 -8.09 16.11
N ASP A 51 2.73 -8.74 15.25
CA ASP A 51 2.20 -8.11 14.05
C ASP A 51 0.93 -7.36 14.42
N GLN A 52 0.98 -6.05 14.38
CA GLN A 52 -0.20 -5.22 14.61
C GLN A 52 -0.78 -4.81 13.28
N VAL A 53 -2.08 -4.91 13.15
CA VAL A 53 -2.77 -4.57 11.92
C VAL A 53 -3.66 -3.38 12.17
N VAL A 54 -3.50 -2.35 11.35
CA VAL A 54 -4.39 -1.20 11.36
C VAL A 54 -5.26 -1.29 10.12
N ASP A 55 -6.56 -1.32 10.32
CA ASP A 55 -7.50 -1.42 9.21
C ASP A 55 -7.84 -0.04 8.71
N LEU A 56 -7.59 0.20 7.45
CA LEU A 56 -7.87 1.45 6.78
C LEU A 56 -8.76 1.17 5.58
N VAL A 57 -9.26 2.23 4.98
CA VAL A 57 -9.91 2.15 3.68
C VAL A 57 -9.14 3.01 2.72
N TYR A 58 -9.19 2.67 1.45
CA TYR A 58 -8.46 3.43 0.44
C TYR A 58 -9.27 3.56 -0.83
N ARG A 59 -8.93 4.56 -1.59
CA ARG A 59 -9.38 4.67 -2.98
C ARG A 59 -8.27 5.35 -3.77
N VAL A 60 -8.25 5.11 -5.05
CA VAL A 60 -7.26 5.71 -5.94
C VAL A 60 -7.97 6.59 -6.93
N ASP A 61 -7.47 7.80 -7.08
CA ASP A 61 -8.02 8.77 -8.00
C ASP A 61 -6.85 9.24 -8.89
N GLY A 62 -6.78 8.73 -10.10
CA GLY A 62 -5.64 8.98 -10.96
C GLY A 62 -4.38 8.35 -10.39
N ASP A 63 -3.43 9.17 -10.01
CA ASP A 63 -2.20 8.71 -9.37
C ASP A 63 -2.16 9.09 -7.89
N VAL A 64 -3.30 9.39 -7.30
CA VAL A 64 -3.35 9.78 -5.90
C VAL A 64 -4.06 8.69 -5.11
N LEU A 65 -3.39 8.23 -4.09
CA LEU A 65 -3.95 7.26 -3.15
C LEU A 65 -4.50 8.03 -1.96
N HIS A 66 -5.78 7.83 -1.68
CA HIS A 66 -6.43 8.43 -0.52
C HIS A 66 -6.69 7.32 0.49
N THR A 67 -6.28 7.53 1.71
CA THR A 67 -6.54 6.58 2.79
C THR A 67 -7.27 7.26 3.92
N ASP A 68 -8.04 6.48 4.66
CA ASP A 68 -8.77 6.99 5.79
C ASP A 68 -8.85 5.89 6.84
N ASN A 69 -8.88 6.29 8.10
CA ASN A 69 -9.02 5.37 9.20
C ASN A 69 -10.43 5.52 9.78
N PRO A 70 -11.32 4.55 9.54
CA PRO A 70 -12.69 4.69 10.01
C PRO A 70 -12.83 4.71 11.53
N ALA A 71 -11.89 4.10 12.24
CA ALA A 71 -11.96 4.05 13.69
C ALA A 71 -11.50 5.34 14.34
N ALA A 72 -10.60 6.07 13.67
CA ALA A 72 -10.08 7.32 14.20
C ALA A 72 -9.85 8.23 13.01
N PRO A 73 -10.78 9.11 12.70
CA PRO A 73 -10.71 9.87 11.46
C PRO A 73 -9.35 10.49 11.23
N HIS A 74 -8.71 10.07 10.19
CA HIS A 74 -7.39 10.52 9.82
C HIS A 74 -7.19 10.21 8.34
N SER A 75 -7.31 11.22 7.54
CA SER A 75 -7.22 11.08 6.09
C SER A 75 -5.83 11.45 5.61
N MET A 76 -5.37 10.75 4.61
CA MET A 76 -4.08 11.04 4.01
C MET A 76 -4.19 10.86 2.51
N SER A 77 -3.46 11.68 1.76
CA SER A 77 -3.38 11.55 0.32
C SER A 77 -1.93 11.54 -0.08
N VAL A 78 -1.53 10.55 -0.86
CA VAL A 78 -0.16 10.47 -1.35
C VAL A 78 -0.20 10.14 -2.83
N ARG A 79 0.85 10.54 -3.53
CA ARG A 79 0.98 10.18 -4.92
C ARG A 79 1.56 8.81 -5.01
N LEU A 80 1.06 8.00 -5.94
CA LEU A 80 1.63 6.67 -6.11
C LEU A 80 2.09 6.48 -7.54
N GLU A 81 3.09 5.65 -7.69
CA GLU A 81 3.65 5.35 -8.98
C GLU A 81 4.05 3.89 -9.00
N HIS A 82 3.71 3.22 -10.10
CA HIS A 82 4.08 1.82 -10.28
C HIS A 82 5.41 1.79 -11.02
N GLY A 83 6.46 1.43 -10.31
CA GLY A 83 7.78 1.33 -10.92
C GLY A 83 7.99 -0.02 -11.58
N ALA A 84 9.09 -0.14 -12.28
CA ALA A 84 9.45 -1.38 -12.93
C ALA A 84 9.75 -2.46 -11.89
N GLY A 85 9.44 -3.71 -12.21
CA GLY A 85 9.79 -4.82 -11.33
C GLY A 85 8.92 -4.93 -10.10
N ASP A 86 7.66 -4.54 -10.19
CA ASP A 86 6.74 -4.61 -9.06
C ASP A 86 7.22 -3.76 -7.89
N VAL A 87 7.55 -2.52 -8.18
CA VAL A 87 7.91 -1.54 -7.17
C VAL A 87 6.77 -0.53 -7.05
N LEU A 88 6.41 -0.20 -5.83
CA LEU A 88 5.42 0.82 -5.56
C LEU A 88 6.15 2.00 -4.92
N LEU A 89 6.01 3.16 -5.53
CA LEU A 89 6.59 4.37 -4.99
C LEU A 89 5.49 5.25 -4.44
N LEU A 90 5.68 5.74 -3.24
CA LEU A 90 4.76 6.67 -2.60
C LEU A 90 5.49 7.99 -2.37
N ASP A 91 4.86 9.08 -2.80
CA ASP A 91 5.45 10.41 -2.66
C ASP A 91 4.56 11.22 -1.72
N PHE A 92 5.15 11.59 -0.59
CA PHE A 92 4.46 12.33 0.46
C PHE A 92 4.81 13.81 0.40
N GLY A 93 4.89 14.37 -0.80
CA GLY A 93 5.20 15.79 -0.93
C GLY A 93 6.71 16.05 -0.91
N GLY A 94 7.46 15.21 -1.58
CA GLY A 94 8.91 15.36 -1.64
C GLY A 94 9.64 14.28 -0.89
N ALA A 95 9.02 13.69 0.11
CA ALA A 95 9.61 12.55 0.81
C ALA A 95 9.04 11.27 0.21
N GLN A 96 9.87 10.30 -0.06
CA GLN A 96 9.45 9.12 -0.82
C GLN A 96 9.67 7.84 -0.04
N ALA A 97 8.78 6.89 -0.27
CA ALA A 97 8.91 5.54 0.24
C ALA A 97 8.83 4.58 -0.94
N MET A 98 9.61 3.51 -0.87
CA MET A 98 9.64 2.50 -1.89
C MET A 98 9.27 1.17 -1.28
N LEU A 99 8.25 0.53 -1.85
CA LEU A 99 7.82 -0.78 -1.43
C LEU A 99 7.96 -1.75 -2.59
N VAL A 100 8.17 -3.01 -2.27
CA VAL A 100 8.22 -4.05 -3.29
C VAL A 100 7.15 -5.06 -2.98
N ARG A 101 6.63 -5.68 -4.04
CA ARG A 101 5.59 -6.68 -3.88
C ARG A 101 6.18 -7.88 -3.17
N GLU A 102 5.49 -8.30 -2.13
CA GLU A 102 5.86 -9.51 -1.45
C GLU A 102 5.32 -10.66 -2.29
N VAL A 103 6.22 -11.45 -2.84
CA VAL A 103 5.84 -12.49 -3.75
C VAL A 103 5.18 -13.61 -2.99
N ALA A 104 3.94 -13.90 -3.36
CA ALA A 104 3.23 -14.99 -2.74
C ALA A 104 3.84 -16.29 -3.22
N ARG A 105 3.97 -17.26 -2.34
CA ARG A 105 4.47 -18.53 -2.75
C ARG A 105 3.40 -19.25 -3.47
N PRO A 106 3.67 -19.72 -4.66
CA PRO A 106 2.66 -20.40 -5.44
C PRO A 106 2.02 -21.56 -4.71
N GLU A 107 2.78 -22.27 -3.96
CA GLU A 107 2.26 -23.43 -3.26
C GLU A 107 1.21 -23.05 -2.23
N ARG A 108 1.11 -21.80 -1.83
CA ARG A 108 0.08 -21.41 -0.92
C ARG A 108 -1.28 -21.41 -1.56
N TYR A 109 -1.32 -21.32 -2.85
CA TYR A 109 -2.56 -21.18 -3.58
C TYR A 109 -2.90 -22.38 -4.42
N ILE A 110 -2.02 -23.34 -4.46
CA ILE A 110 -2.26 -24.50 -5.25
C ILE A 110 -2.72 -25.64 -4.44
N GLN A 111 -2.73 -25.52 -3.19
CA GLN A 111 -3.05 -26.64 -2.35
C GLN A 111 -4.42 -27.14 -2.55
#